data_e96989da923a04637bc409b2ad2345d7
#
_entry.id   e96989da923a04637bc409b2ad2345d7
#
_cell.length_a   1.000
_cell.length_b   1.000
_cell.length_c   1.000
_cell.angle_alpha   90.00
_cell.angle_beta   90.00
_cell.angle_gamma   90.00
#
_symmetry.space_group_name_H-M   'P 1'
#
loop_
_entity.id
_entity.type
_entity.pdbx_description
1 polymer ?
#
loop_
_entity_poly.entity_id
_entity_poly.type
_entity_poly.pdbx_seq_one_letter_code
_entity_poly.pdbx_strand_id
1 'polypeptide(L)'
;MSETAKWEPSFMRLSPSKINTYYKCPREFYYKYIAKIPEKKTIHLFRGTLVHAVLEDLFKHKFKNFTAWEKGDPAEWMEEQFQTRWAKDIDSKFWLSELHTEEEMAAMKLETQELLQNFVGSVNKKLNEMVQWKIYKSKYQAWNSVAPKYAEKWVKSNDYAVIGIVDAVCNDFDGGTTLLDYKTSKRYGPYLPEDYYRQLIIYAFLYTLEMGDMPKFVGVNYLRFDDTFYVKINQGVLDEAKETIKYVHDCLKERMEVEEKYEQKPQNLCKWCSFHKSNGGNCDAEIPKWKPKFGSKKKYAKDTFKNATLDEDTIQTALDVTEDGEKNKVWDD
;
A
#
# COMPACT_ATOMS: atom_id res chain seq x y z
N MET A 1 -25.68 -23.29 -30.64
CA MET A 1 -24.61 -22.40 -30.06
C MET A 1 -25.01 -22.16 -28.64
N SER A 2 -24.36 -22.81 -27.64
CA SER A 2 -24.64 -22.57 -26.23
C SER A 2 -24.11 -21.17 -25.89
N GLU A 3 -24.98 -20.26 -25.49
CA GLU A 3 -24.58 -19.02 -24.83
C GLU A 3 -23.70 -19.43 -23.66
N THR A 4 -22.41 -19.10 -23.72
CA THR A 4 -21.53 -19.25 -22.59
C THR A 4 -22.05 -18.32 -21.52
N ALA A 5 -22.58 -18.87 -20.43
CA ALA A 5 -23.13 -18.09 -19.33
C ALA A 5 -22.11 -17.02 -18.90
N LYS A 6 -22.54 -15.77 -18.89
CA LYS A 6 -21.70 -14.65 -18.46
C LYS A 6 -21.22 -14.91 -17.04
N TRP A 7 -19.89 -14.83 -16.80
CA TRP A 7 -19.36 -14.98 -15.44
C TRP A 7 -19.90 -13.90 -14.51
N GLU A 8 -20.32 -14.30 -13.31
CA GLU A 8 -20.83 -13.41 -12.28
C GLU A 8 -20.03 -13.55 -10.99
N PRO A 9 -19.84 -12.44 -10.23
CA PRO A 9 -19.16 -12.49 -8.93
C PRO A 9 -20.01 -13.25 -7.88
N SER A 10 -19.39 -13.58 -6.73
CA SER A 10 -20.09 -14.13 -5.57
C SER A 10 -20.91 -13.04 -4.84
N PHE A 11 -21.61 -13.47 -3.80
CA PHE A 11 -22.45 -12.62 -2.93
C PHE A 11 -21.70 -11.49 -2.20
N MET A 12 -20.35 -11.53 -2.18
CA MET A 12 -19.53 -10.61 -1.37
C MET A 12 -18.69 -9.70 -2.26
N ARG A 13 -18.66 -8.41 -1.92
CA ARG A 13 -17.65 -7.50 -2.50
C ARG A 13 -16.29 -7.76 -1.87
N LEU A 14 -15.29 -8.07 -2.70
CA LEU A 14 -13.93 -8.33 -2.30
C LEU A 14 -13.08 -7.04 -2.20
N SER A 15 -11.91 -7.17 -1.57
CA SER A 15 -10.82 -6.21 -1.59
C SER A 15 -9.49 -6.97 -1.66
N PRO A 16 -8.36 -6.33 -2.02
CA PRO A 16 -7.05 -6.98 -1.99
C PRO A 16 -6.74 -7.64 -0.65
N SER A 17 -7.08 -6.99 0.47
CA SER A 17 -6.89 -7.55 1.81
C SER A 17 -7.78 -8.78 2.08
N LYS A 18 -9.03 -8.79 1.62
CA LYS A 18 -9.90 -9.97 1.70
C LYS A 18 -9.35 -11.12 0.89
N ILE A 19 -8.93 -10.86 -0.34
CA ILE A 19 -8.31 -11.84 -1.23
C ILE A 19 -7.03 -12.41 -0.58
N ASN A 20 -6.17 -11.57 -0.05
CA ASN A 20 -4.96 -12.00 0.67
C ASN A 20 -5.27 -12.86 1.90
N THR A 21 -6.31 -12.51 2.67
CA THR A 21 -6.76 -13.33 3.80
C THR A 21 -7.22 -14.72 3.34
N TYR A 22 -7.97 -14.79 2.22
CA TYR A 22 -8.41 -16.06 1.65
C TYR A 22 -7.22 -16.94 1.23
N TYR A 23 -6.25 -16.36 0.51
CA TYR A 23 -5.04 -17.08 0.11
C TYR A 23 -4.17 -17.52 1.29
N LYS A 24 -4.10 -16.70 2.33
CA LYS A 24 -3.40 -16.99 3.57
C LYS A 24 -4.06 -18.19 4.29
N CYS A 25 -5.36 -18.13 4.53
CA CYS A 25 -6.14 -19.17 5.19
C CYS A 25 -7.65 -18.97 4.91
N PRO A 26 -8.32 -19.87 4.14
CA PRO A 26 -9.76 -19.78 3.91
C PRO A 26 -10.58 -19.79 5.21
N ARG A 27 -10.18 -20.57 6.24
CA ARG A 27 -10.85 -20.59 7.53
C ARG A 27 -10.78 -19.23 8.26
N GLU A 28 -9.62 -18.54 8.21
CA GLU A 28 -9.47 -17.17 8.73
C GLU A 28 -10.40 -16.20 7.99
N PHE A 29 -10.50 -16.34 6.66
CA PHE A 29 -11.42 -15.55 5.85
C PHE A 29 -12.87 -15.75 6.28
N TYR A 30 -13.28 -17.00 6.49
CA TYR A 30 -14.64 -17.32 6.97
C TYR A 30 -14.93 -16.62 8.29
N TYR A 31 -14.09 -16.82 9.31
CA TYR A 31 -14.29 -16.22 10.62
C TYR A 31 -14.37 -14.70 10.55
N LYS A 32 -13.49 -14.09 9.80
CA LYS A 32 -13.39 -12.63 9.72
C LYS A 32 -14.51 -11.98 8.93
N TYR A 33 -14.83 -12.52 7.76
CA TYR A 33 -15.68 -11.81 6.79
C TYR A 33 -17.08 -12.40 6.61
N ILE A 34 -17.28 -13.68 6.93
CA ILE A 34 -18.58 -14.35 6.83
C ILE A 34 -19.22 -14.45 8.19
N ALA A 35 -18.59 -15.12 9.15
CA ALA A 35 -19.05 -15.22 10.52
C ALA A 35 -18.90 -13.91 11.31
N LYS A 36 -18.09 -12.94 10.81
CA LYS A 36 -17.87 -11.61 11.40
C LYS A 36 -17.42 -11.66 12.85
N ILE A 37 -16.60 -12.66 13.21
CA ILE A 37 -16.03 -12.78 14.55
C ILE A 37 -15.02 -11.63 14.73
N PRO A 38 -15.09 -10.87 15.83
CA PRO A 38 -14.18 -9.77 16.08
C PRO A 38 -12.71 -10.21 16.14
N GLU A 39 -11.84 -9.51 15.45
CA GLU A 39 -10.38 -9.68 15.57
C GLU A 39 -9.84 -8.91 16.77
N LYS A 40 -8.79 -9.46 17.37
CA LYS A 40 -7.99 -8.70 18.33
C LYS A 40 -7.30 -7.55 17.63
N LYS A 41 -7.50 -6.35 18.13
CA LYS A 41 -6.79 -5.17 17.68
C LYS A 41 -5.31 -5.27 18.08
N THR A 42 -4.42 -4.73 17.27
CA THR A 42 -2.99 -4.73 17.55
C THR A 42 -2.41 -3.33 17.39
N ILE A 43 -1.38 -3.03 18.17
CA ILE A 43 -0.66 -1.76 18.08
C ILE A 43 -0.01 -1.57 16.69
N HIS A 44 0.36 -2.67 16.01
CA HIS A 44 0.90 -2.60 14.66
C HIS A 44 -0.13 -2.15 13.62
N LEU A 45 -1.39 -2.60 13.77
CA LEU A 45 -2.49 -2.13 12.93
C LEU A 45 -2.77 -0.64 13.17
N PHE A 46 -2.77 -0.23 14.44
CA PHE A 46 -2.90 1.17 14.82
C PHE A 46 -1.82 2.04 14.17
N ARG A 47 -0.53 1.63 14.30
CA ARG A 47 0.60 2.34 13.66
C ARG A 47 0.40 2.48 12.15
N GLY A 48 0.04 1.39 11.47
CA GLY A 48 -0.19 1.42 10.02
C GLY A 48 -1.25 2.45 9.65
N THR A 49 -2.41 2.41 10.30
CA THR A 49 -3.51 3.35 10.05
C THR A 49 -3.10 4.80 10.30
N LEU A 50 -2.36 5.06 11.38
CA LEU A 50 -1.89 6.40 11.73
C LEU A 50 -0.92 6.96 10.69
N VAL A 51 0.07 6.14 10.27
CA VAL A 51 1.06 6.56 9.26
C VAL A 51 0.37 6.89 7.93
N HIS A 52 -0.51 6.02 7.42
CA HIS A 52 -1.25 6.29 6.19
C HIS A 52 -2.06 7.58 6.29
N ALA A 53 -2.73 7.83 7.43
CA ALA A 53 -3.50 9.05 7.61
C ALA A 53 -2.63 10.32 7.64
N VAL A 54 -1.43 10.27 8.23
CA VAL A 54 -0.48 11.40 8.23
C VAL A 54 0.06 11.65 6.82
N LEU A 55 0.39 10.59 6.06
CA LEU A 55 0.84 10.72 4.68
C LEU A 55 -0.27 11.25 3.77
N GLU A 56 -1.51 10.78 3.96
CA GLU A 56 -2.67 11.29 3.23
C GLU A 56 -2.84 12.80 3.44
N ASP A 57 -2.75 13.26 4.70
CA ASP A 57 -2.84 14.67 5.02
C ASP A 57 -1.70 15.47 4.38
N LEU A 58 -0.47 14.95 4.39
CA LEU A 58 0.68 15.57 3.76
C LEU A 58 0.43 15.78 2.25
N PHE A 59 -0.09 14.78 1.57
CA PHE A 59 -0.34 14.86 0.14
C PHE A 59 -1.56 15.72 -0.22
N LYS A 60 -2.57 15.75 0.63
CA LYS A 60 -3.74 16.61 0.45
C LYS A 60 -3.51 18.04 0.88
N HIS A 61 -2.48 18.28 1.70
CA HIS A 61 -2.14 19.62 2.13
C HIS A 61 -1.64 20.42 0.92
N LYS A 62 -2.48 21.32 0.46
CA LYS A 62 -2.07 22.31 -0.54
C LYS A 62 -1.22 23.33 0.18
N PHE A 63 0.09 23.22 0.06
CA PHE A 63 1.01 24.25 0.49
C PHE A 63 0.78 25.51 -0.37
N LYS A 64 -0.30 26.24 -0.06
CA LYS A 64 -0.77 27.39 -0.86
C LYS A 64 0.19 28.58 -0.83
N ASN A 65 1.12 28.62 0.11
CA ASN A 65 2.07 29.71 0.26
C ASN A 65 3.50 29.17 0.38
N PHE A 66 4.32 29.60 -0.54
CA PHE A 66 5.76 29.39 -0.61
C PHE A 66 6.52 29.59 0.71
N THR A 67 6.06 30.56 1.50
CA THR A 67 6.62 30.90 2.81
C THR A 67 6.56 29.76 3.82
N ALA A 68 5.69 28.77 3.65
CA ALA A 68 5.64 27.63 4.56
C ALA A 68 6.82 26.66 4.35
N TRP A 69 7.26 26.47 3.09
CA TRP A 69 8.46 25.66 2.79
C TRP A 69 9.77 26.40 3.05
N GLU A 70 9.76 27.70 3.04
CA GLU A 70 10.90 28.55 3.40
C GLU A 70 10.94 28.87 4.92
N LYS A 71 9.81 28.78 5.60
CA LYS A 71 9.66 29.08 7.03
C LYS A 71 9.29 27.89 7.91
N GLY A 72 8.74 26.81 7.33
CA GLY A 72 8.41 25.57 8.00
C GLY A 72 8.85 24.40 7.14
N ASP A 73 9.79 23.62 7.62
CA ASP A 73 10.19 22.36 7.00
C ASP A 73 8.94 21.45 6.93
N PRO A 74 8.67 20.75 5.81
CA PRO A 74 7.66 19.68 5.75
C PRO A 74 7.76 18.68 6.90
N ALA A 75 8.97 18.48 7.43
CA ALA A 75 9.22 17.67 8.61
C ALA A 75 8.54 18.25 9.86
N GLU A 76 8.61 19.56 10.08
CA GLU A 76 7.96 20.21 11.23
C GLU A 76 6.43 20.11 11.13
N TRP A 77 5.88 20.38 9.94
CA TRP A 77 4.44 20.25 9.71
C TRP A 77 3.97 18.82 9.92
N MET A 78 4.67 17.84 9.35
CA MET A 78 4.32 16.44 9.50
C MET A 78 4.45 15.96 10.93
N GLU A 79 5.47 16.42 11.67
CA GLU A 79 5.63 16.16 13.10
C GLU A 79 4.44 16.70 13.90
N GLU A 80 4.00 17.91 13.63
CA GLU A 80 2.81 18.51 14.27
C GLU A 80 1.54 17.69 13.98
N GLN A 81 1.34 17.28 12.73
CA GLN A 81 0.20 16.42 12.36
C GLN A 81 0.28 15.06 13.06
N PHE A 82 1.46 14.46 13.10
CA PHE A 82 1.69 13.20 13.81
C PHE A 82 1.35 13.32 15.29
N GLN A 83 1.87 14.34 15.99
CA GLN A 83 1.60 14.54 17.42
C GLN A 83 0.12 14.77 17.69
N THR A 84 -0.54 15.60 16.87
CA THR A 84 -1.98 15.88 16.97
C THR A 84 -2.81 14.62 16.80
N ARG A 85 -2.52 13.83 15.76
CA ARG A 85 -3.24 12.56 15.49
C ARG A 85 -2.93 11.53 16.55
N TRP A 86 -1.68 11.41 16.99
CA TRP A 86 -1.31 10.48 18.04
C TRP A 86 -2.10 10.74 19.31
N ALA A 87 -2.12 11.97 19.81
CA ALA A 87 -2.87 12.35 21.00
C ALA A 87 -4.37 12.04 20.86
N LYS A 88 -4.99 12.50 19.78
CA LYS A 88 -6.42 12.26 19.49
C LYS A 88 -6.75 10.76 19.41
N ASP A 89 -5.91 9.99 18.75
CA ASP A 89 -6.19 8.56 18.52
C ASP A 89 -5.92 7.73 19.77
N ILE A 90 -4.96 8.08 20.62
CA ILE A 90 -4.73 7.45 21.91
C ILE A 90 -5.94 7.65 22.82
N ASP A 91 -6.42 8.88 22.95
CA ASP A 91 -7.58 9.19 23.77
C ASP A 91 -8.85 8.46 23.30
N SER A 92 -9.01 8.32 21.98
CA SER A 92 -10.17 7.62 21.39
C SER A 92 -10.06 6.09 21.44
N LYS A 93 -8.87 5.55 21.67
CA LYS A 93 -8.56 4.11 21.64
C LYS A 93 -7.95 3.64 22.97
N PHE A 94 -8.67 3.87 24.06
CA PHE A 94 -8.25 3.47 25.42
C PHE A 94 -7.85 1.98 25.52
N TRP A 95 -8.36 1.10 24.64
CA TRP A 95 -7.98 -0.29 24.58
C TRP A 95 -6.47 -0.52 24.35
N LEU A 96 -5.75 0.48 23.82
CA LEU A 96 -4.30 0.38 23.68
C LEU A 96 -3.60 0.29 25.04
N SER A 97 -4.03 1.11 26.00
CA SER A 97 -3.50 1.08 27.36
C SER A 97 -3.92 -0.18 28.15
N GLU A 98 -4.99 -0.85 27.75
CA GLU A 98 -5.39 -2.12 28.34
C GLU A 98 -4.54 -3.32 27.85
N LEU A 99 -3.99 -3.22 26.63
CA LEU A 99 -3.25 -4.29 25.97
C LEU A 99 -1.73 -4.07 25.96
N HIS A 100 -1.26 -2.86 26.23
CA HIS A 100 0.15 -2.46 26.09
C HIS A 100 0.58 -1.59 27.25
N THR A 101 1.84 -1.75 27.68
CA THR A 101 2.45 -0.90 28.70
C THR A 101 2.78 0.51 28.16
N GLU A 102 3.01 1.45 29.08
CA GLU A 102 3.44 2.81 28.70
C GLU A 102 4.77 2.77 27.92
N GLU A 103 5.70 1.89 28.28
CA GLU A 103 6.97 1.72 27.60
C GLU A 103 6.79 1.17 26.17
N GLU A 104 5.88 0.19 25.97
CA GLU A 104 5.56 -0.32 24.64
C GLU A 104 4.91 0.76 23.78
N MET A 105 4.04 1.57 24.35
CA MET A 105 3.39 2.69 23.67
C MET A 105 4.40 3.80 23.31
N ALA A 106 5.31 4.14 24.23
CA ALA A 106 6.38 5.12 23.98
C ALA A 106 7.34 4.63 22.87
N ALA A 107 7.74 3.37 22.92
CA ALA A 107 8.58 2.76 21.90
C ALA A 107 7.89 2.77 20.52
N MET A 108 6.60 2.44 20.46
CA MET A 108 5.82 2.49 19.23
C MET A 108 5.67 3.90 18.68
N LYS A 109 5.48 4.89 19.56
CA LYS A 109 5.41 6.30 19.17
C LYS A 109 6.70 6.73 18.49
N LEU A 110 7.84 6.46 19.13
CA LEU A 110 9.16 6.79 18.61
C LEU A 110 9.41 6.10 17.26
N GLU A 111 9.15 4.79 17.18
CA GLU A 111 9.31 4.03 15.93
C GLU A 111 8.43 4.57 14.79
N THR A 112 7.21 5.03 15.11
CA THR A 112 6.29 5.62 14.14
C THR A 112 6.79 6.98 13.65
N GLN A 113 7.28 7.79 14.57
CA GLN A 113 7.89 9.10 14.28
C GLN A 113 9.11 8.96 13.36
N GLU A 114 10.00 8.01 13.67
CA GLU A 114 11.17 7.72 12.83
C GLU A 114 10.77 7.33 11.37
N LEU A 115 9.72 6.51 11.21
CA LEU A 115 9.23 6.14 9.86
C LEU A 115 8.81 7.37 9.06
N LEU A 116 8.06 8.27 9.67
CA LEU A 116 7.58 9.49 9.03
C LEU A 116 8.72 10.47 8.74
N GLN A 117 9.68 10.61 9.66
CA GLN A 117 10.85 11.46 9.47
C GLN A 117 11.75 10.95 8.35
N ASN A 118 11.97 9.63 8.25
CA ASN A 118 12.71 9.02 7.15
C ASN A 118 12.05 9.33 5.80
N PHE A 119 10.73 9.17 5.70
CA PHE A 119 10.00 9.48 4.48
C PHE A 119 10.14 10.94 4.07
N VAL A 120 9.89 11.88 4.98
CA VAL A 120 9.99 13.31 4.67
C VAL A 120 11.44 13.72 4.39
N GLY A 121 12.42 13.14 5.10
CA GLY A 121 13.83 13.37 4.83
C GLY A 121 14.23 13.00 3.42
N SER A 122 13.76 11.84 2.94
CA SER A 122 13.97 11.37 1.57
C SER A 122 13.32 12.31 0.54
N VAL A 123 12.06 12.70 0.78
CA VAL A 123 11.36 13.67 -0.08
C VAL A 123 12.11 15.00 -0.13
N ASN A 124 12.50 15.55 1.02
CA ASN A 124 13.25 16.82 1.07
C ASN A 124 14.59 16.75 0.32
N LYS A 125 15.32 15.65 0.46
CA LYS A 125 16.56 15.42 -0.28
C LYS A 125 16.30 15.49 -1.78
N LYS A 126 15.30 14.77 -2.28
CA LYS A 126 14.92 14.75 -3.69
C LYS A 126 14.54 16.15 -4.20
N LEU A 127 13.74 16.91 -3.42
CA LEU A 127 13.35 18.27 -3.80
C LEU A 127 14.55 19.22 -3.85
N ASN A 128 15.50 19.10 -2.91
CA ASN A 128 16.72 19.90 -2.90
C ASN A 128 17.59 19.62 -4.14
N GLU A 129 17.76 18.35 -4.50
CA GLU A 129 18.49 17.92 -5.68
C GLU A 129 17.88 18.49 -6.97
N MET A 130 16.55 18.40 -7.12
CA MET A 130 15.84 18.94 -8.28
C MET A 130 16.02 20.47 -8.44
N VAL A 131 16.05 21.20 -7.33
CA VAL A 131 16.31 22.66 -7.36
C VAL A 131 17.79 22.94 -7.64
N GLN A 132 18.69 22.21 -7.00
CA GLN A 132 20.14 22.37 -7.20
C GLN A 132 20.54 22.11 -8.65
N TRP A 133 19.95 21.11 -9.29
CA TRP A 133 20.19 20.78 -10.70
C TRP A 133 19.37 21.63 -11.68
N LYS A 134 18.66 22.66 -11.16
CA LYS A 134 17.84 23.60 -11.94
C LYS A 134 16.72 22.95 -12.75
N ILE A 135 16.30 21.73 -12.42
CA ILE A 135 15.14 21.09 -13.02
C ILE A 135 13.89 21.91 -12.71
N TYR A 136 13.79 22.40 -11.47
CA TYR A 136 12.74 23.32 -11.04
C TYR A 136 13.32 24.57 -10.38
N LYS A 137 12.62 25.71 -10.55
CA LYS A 137 13.04 27.00 -9.97
C LYS A 137 12.89 27.07 -8.46
N SER A 138 12.07 26.16 -7.89
CA SER A 138 11.75 26.18 -6.46
C SER A 138 11.31 24.80 -5.96
N LYS A 139 11.43 24.59 -4.64
CA LYS A 139 10.94 23.36 -3.98
C LYS A 139 9.43 23.16 -4.18
N TYR A 140 8.67 24.22 -4.28
CA TYR A 140 7.22 24.12 -4.53
C TYR A 140 6.92 23.52 -5.91
N GLN A 141 7.60 23.99 -6.95
CA GLN A 141 7.45 23.40 -8.28
C GLN A 141 7.90 21.95 -8.29
N ALA A 142 9.03 21.65 -7.66
CA ALA A 142 9.52 20.29 -7.50
C ALA A 142 8.53 19.40 -6.73
N TRP A 143 7.92 19.90 -5.63
CA TRP A 143 6.89 19.18 -4.89
C TRP A 143 5.67 18.85 -5.76
N ASN A 144 5.14 19.83 -6.48
CA ASN A 144 3.98 19.62 -7.35
C ASN A 144 4.24 18.58 -8.45
N SER A 145 5.50 18.35 -8.81
CA SER A 145 5.87 17.32 -9.79
C SER A 145 6.03 15.92 -9.19
N VAL A 146 6.39 15.81 -7.91
CA VAL A 146 6.61 14.52 -7.23
C VAL A 146 5.49 14.11 -6.30
N ALA A 147 4.65 15.07 -5.87
CA ALA A 147 3.50 14.77 -5.05
C ALA A 147 2.51 13.87 -5.82
N PRO A 148 1.87 12.91 -5.15
CA PRO A 148 0.88 12.09 -5.78
C PRO A 148 -0.25 12.93 -6.39
N LYS A 149 -0.65 12.60 -7.61
CA LYS A 149 -1.85 13.17 -8.25
C LYS A 149 -3.10 12.87 -7.43
N TYR A 150 -3.15 11.67 -6.84
CA TYR A 150 -4.20 11.26 -5.91
C TYR A 150 -3.57 10.53 -4.72
N ALA A 151 -4.01 10.89 -3.50
CA ALA A 151 -3.76 10.15 -2.27
C ALA A 151 -5.04 9.41 -1.86
N GLU A 152 -4.91 8.18 -1.35
CA GLU A 152 -6.03 7.32 -0.94
C GLU A 152 -7.11 7.22 -2.05
N LYS A 153 -6.66 6.93 -3.28
CA LYS A 153 -7.54 6.83 -4.46
C LYS A 153 -8.37 5.56 -4.38
N TRP A 154 -9.68 5.72 -4.25
CA TRP A 154 -10.62 4.62 -4.40
C TRP A 154 -10.64 4.14 -5.85
N VAL A 155 -10.56 2.82 -6.03
CA VAL A 155 -10.68 2.13 -7.32
C VAL A 155 -11.62 0.94 -7.16
N LYS A 156 -12.55 0.75 -8.10
CA LYS A 156 -13.58 -0.28 -7.96
C LYS A 156 -14.01 -0.85 -9.32
N SER A 157 -14.54 -2.06 -9.26
CA SER A 157 -15.27 -2.67 -10.37
C SER A 157 -16.55 -3.32 -9.84
N ASN A 158 -17.68 -2.98 -10.42
CA ASN A 158 -18.95 -3.65 -10.12
C ASN A 158 -19.03 -5.02 -10.81
N ASP A 159 -18.53 -5.13 -12.04
CA ASP A 159 -18.53 -6.38 -12.80
C ASP A 159 -17.74 -7.50 -12.11
N TYR A 160 -16.68 -7.13 -11.40
CA TYR A 160 -15.86 -8.05 -10.61
C TYR A 160 -16.17 -8.00 -9.11
N ALA A 161 -17.13 -7.18 -8.67
CA ALA A 161 -17.48 -6.95 -7.27
C ALA A 161 -16.25 -6.79 -6.36
N VAL A 162 -15.31 -5.94 -6.77
CA VAL A 162 -14.07 -5.69 -6.04
C VAL A 162 -13.82 -4.19 -5.87
N ILE A 163 -13.19 -3.82 -4.76
CA ILE A 163 -12.87 -2.44 -4.40
C ILE A 163 -11.50 -2.39 -3.72
N GLY A 164 -10.75 -1.34 -3.97
CA GLY A 164 -9.46 -1.07 -3.33
C GLY A 164 -9.25 0.41 -3.08
N ILE A 165 -8.25 0.70 -2.28
CA ILE A 165 -7.75 2.06 -2.04
C ILE A 165 -6.25 2.02 -2.34
N VAL A 166 -5.81 2.86 -3.26
CA VAL A 166 -4.40 3.02 -3.65
C VAL A 166 -3.85 4.19 -2.84
N ASP A 167 -2.80 3.96 -2.06
CA ASP A 167 -2.26 4.98 -1.15
C ASP A 167 -1.79 6.22 -1.90
N ALA A 168 -1.09 6.02 -3.03
CA ALA A 168 -0.64 7.12 -3.88
C ALA A 168 -0.66 6.76 -5.36
N VAL A 169 -1.17 7.68 -6.18
CA VAL A 169 -1.11 7.64 -7.65
C VAL A 169 -0.18 8.75 -8.11
N CYS A 170 0.97 8.39 -8.63
CA CYS A 170 2.02 9.33 -9.04
C CYS A 170 2.09 9.43 -10.56
N ASN A 171 2.43 10.60 -11.08
CA ASN A 171 2.82 10.75 -12.47
C ASN A 171 4.34 10.50 -12.60
N ASP A 172 4.73 9.77 -13.62
CA ASP A 172 6.12 9.62 -13.99
C ASP A 172 6.56 10.80 -14.88
N PHE A 173 7.86 11.07 -14.94
CA PHE A 173 8.39 12.18 -15.75
C PHE A 173 8.09 12.03 -17.24
N ASP A 174 7.92 10.79 -17.72
CA ASP A 174 7.59 10.48 -19.12
C ASP A 174 6.06 10.43 -19.39
N GLY A 175 5.26 10.92 -18.44
CA GLY A 175 3.80 10.97 -18.56
C GLY A 175 3.08 9.66 -18.23
N GLY A 176 3.80 8.63 -17.77
CA GLY A 176 3.19 7.40 -17.26
C GLY A 176 2.58 7.58 -15.87
N THR A 177 1.95 6.51 -15.38
CA THR A 177 1.38 6.45 -14.03
C THR A 177 2.02 5.33 -13.23
N THR A 178 2.41 5.64 -12.00
CA THR A 178 2.86 4.67 -11.00
C THR A 178 1.94 4.67 -9.79
N LEU A 179 1.49 3.48 -9.37
CA LEU A 179 0.71 3.30 -8.15
C LEU A 179 1.62 2.85 -7.02
N LEU A 180 1.54 3.50 -5.87
CA LEU A 180 2.36 3.16 -4.70
C LEU A 180 1.49 2.74 -3.52
N ASP A 181 2.00 1.78 -2.77
CA ASP A 181 1.48 1.29 -1.49
C ASP A 181 2.56 1.44 -0.42
N TYR A 182 2.26 2.09 0.69
CA TYR A 182 3.20 2.37 1.76
C TYR A 182 3.17 1.29 2.84
N LYS A 183 4.34 0.77 3.22
CA LYS A 183 4.45 -0.28 4.25
C LYS A 183 5.29 0.17 5.43
N THR A 184 4.70 0.04 6.63
CA THR A 184 5.36 0.31 7.91
C THR A 184 6.02 -0.93 8.51
N SER A 185 5.92 -2.09 7.84
CA SER A 185 6.37 -3.37 8.36
C SER A 185 7.89 -3.51 8.35
N LYS A 186 8.42 -4.36 9.27
CA LYS A 186 9.83 -4.80 9.26
C LYS A 186 10.08 -5.92 8.25
N ARG A 187 9.06 -6.34 7.52
CA ARG A 187 9.14 -7.41 6.53
C ARG A 187 9.82 -6.89 5.26
N TYR A 188 11.11 -7.04 5.22
CA TYR A 188 11.96 -6.61 4.12
C TYR A 188 12.89 -7.75 3.72
N GLY A 189 13.23 -7.83 2.45
CA GLY A 189 14.13 -8.84 1.92
C GLY A 189 14.31 -8.66 0.41
N PRO A 190 15.12 -9.53 -0.23
CA PRO A 190 15.48 -9.39 -1.64
C PRO A 190 14.33 -9.68 -2.61
N TYR A 191 13.15 -10.02 -2.11
CA TYR A 191 12.00 -10.39 -2.94
C TYR A 191 10.73 -9.75 -2.41
N LEU A 192 9.85 -9.34 -3.33
CA LEU A 192 8.52 -8.86 -2.99
C LEU A 192 7.67 -10.04 -2.46
N PRO A 193 7.06 -9.92 -1.28
CA PRO A 193 6.13 -10.92 -0.75
C PRO A 193 4.93 -11.13 -1.68
N GLU A 194 4.46 -12.39 -1.82
CA GLU A 194 3.36 -12.73 -2.72
C GLU A 194 2.05 -11.98 -2.41
N ASP A 195 1.76 -11.75 -1.13
CA ASP A 195 0.59 -11.00 -0.70
C ASP A 195 0.67 -9.52 -1.09
N TYR A 196 1.86 -8.92 -1.08
CA TYR A 196 2.06 -7.55 -1.56
C TYR A 196 1.99 -7.50 -3.09
N TYR A 197 2.64 -8.43 -3.79
CA TYR A 197 2.52 -8.53 -5.23
C TYR A 197 1.06 -8.66 -5.67
N ARG A 198 0.30 -9.57 -5.05
CA ARG A 198 -1.13 -9.76 -5.35
C ARG A 198 -1.96 -8.52 -5.11
N GLN A 199 -1.69 -7.78 -4.03
CA GLN A 199 -2.33 -6.51 -3.74
C GLN A 199 -2.07 -5.49 -4.86
N LEU A 200 -0.81 -5.34 -5.26
CA LEU A 200 -0.39 -4.39 -6.28
C LEU A 200 -1.00 -4.67 -7.66
N ILE A 201 -0.99 -5.92 -8.12
CA ILE A 201 -1.56 -6.26 -9.43
C ILE A 201 -3.09 -6.07 -9.46
N ILE A 202 -3.78 -6.30 -8.32
CA ILE A 202 -5.20 -6.02 -8.20
C ILE A 202 -5.45 -4.51 -8.27
N TYR A 203 -4.62 -3.68 -7.63
CA TYR A 203 -4.72 -2.23 -7.77
C TYR A 203 -4.52 -1.79 -9.22
N ALA A 204 -3.51 -2.32 -9.92
CA ALA A 204 -3.29 -2.02 -11.34
C ALA A 204 -4.51 -2.37 -12.21
N PHE A 205 -5.08 -3.55 -12.00
CA PHE A 205 -6.26 -4.00 -12.71
C PHE A 205 -7.46 -3.09 -12.47
N LEU A 206 -7.77 -2.76 -11.21
CA LEU A 206 -8.87 -1.88 -10.85
C LEU A 206 -8.67 -0.45 -11.37
N TYR A 207 -7.46 0.06 -11.26
CA TYR A 207 -7.10 1.38 -11.78
C TYR A 207 -7.32 1.44 -13.30
N THR A 208 -6.84 0.42 -14.03
CA THR A 208 -7.03 0.34 -15.48
C THR A 208 -8.51 0.31 -15.87
N LEU A 209 -9.34 -0.44 -15.15
CA LEU A 209 -10.79 -0.49 -15.41
C LEU A 209 -11.48 0.85 -15.14
N GLU A 210 -11.07 1.56 -14.09
CA GLU A 210 -11.72 2.80 -13.68
C GLU A 210 -11.25 4.01 -14.50
N MET A 211 -9.94 4.08 -14.79
CA MET A 211 -9.33 5.23 -15.45
C MET A 211 -9.22 5.09 -16.97
N GLY A 212 -9.37 3.85 -17.49
CA GLY A 212 -9.19 3.56 -18.92
C GLY A 212 -7.73 3.56 -19.38
N ASP A 213 -6.77 3.74 -18.45
CA ASP A 213 -5.34 3.81 -18.72
C ASP A 213 -4.57 2.84 -17.82
N MET A 214 -3.63 2.10 -18.40
CA MET A 214 -2.83 1.10 -17.68
C MET A 214 -1.66 1.79 -16.98
N PRO A 215 -1.48 1.62 -15.65
CA PRO A 215 -0.31 2.16 -14.98
C PRO A 215 0.96 1.48 -15.52
N LYS A 216 2.05 2.23 -15.63
CA LYS A 216 3.34 1.72 -16.08
C LYS A 216 3.98 0.81 -15.04
N PHE A 217 3.89 1.23 -13.78
CA PHE A 217 4.41 0.49 -12.63
C PHE A 217 3.42 0.49 -11.47
N VAL A 218 3.58 -0.50 -10.61
CA VAL A 218 3.04 -0.50 -9.26
C VAL A 218 4.18 -0.78 -8.29
N GLY A 219 4.14 -0.23 -7.08
CA GLY A 219 5.26 -0.40 -6.15
C GLY A 219 4.84 -0.46 -4.69
N VAL A 220 5.67 -1.14 -3.89
CA VAL A 220 5.64 -1.09 -2.42
C VAL A 220 6.80 -0.24 -1.94
N ASN A 221 6.49 0.86 -1.28
CA ASN A 221 7.49 1.67 -0.59
C ASN A 221 7.59 1.25 0.89
N TYR A 222 8.76 0.79 1.29
CA TYR A 222 9.05 0.43 2.66
C TYR A 222 9.61 1.63 3.41
N LEU A 223 8.76 2.35 4.10
CA LEU A 223 9.09 3.61 4.79
C LEU A 223 10.29 3.51 5.73
N ARG A 224 10.47 2.36 6.37
CA ARG A 224 11.59 2.11 7.29
C ARG A 224 12.96 2.10 6.59
N PHE A 225 12.98 1.65 5.35
CA PHE A 225 14.23 1.38 4.60
C PHE A 225 14.45 2.37 3.49
N ASP A 226 13.53 3.31 3.29
CA ASP A 226 13.52 4.25 2.17
C ASP A 226 13.77 3.53 0.83
N ASP A 227 13.07 2.41 0.64
CA ASP A 227 13.27 1.55 -0.51
C ASP A 227 11.94 1.14 -1.14
N THR A 228 11.89 1.12 -2.47
CA THR A 228 10.67 0.78 -3.22
C THR A 228 10.93 -0.40 -4.14
N PHE A 229 10.03 -1.38 -4.07
CA PHE A 229 9.99 -2.48 -5.02
C PHE A 229 8.95 -2.18 -6.08
N TYR A 230 9.35 -2.17 -7.34
CA TYR A 230 8.46 -1.94 -8.47
C TYR A 230 8.14 -3.22 -9.22
N VAL A 231 6.92 -3.28 -9.74
CA VAL A 231 6.45 -4.29 -10.70
C VAL A 231 6.02 -3.56 -11.96
N LYS A 232 6.60 -3.89 -13.09
CA LYS A 232 6.19 -3.37 -14.40
C LYS A 232 4.87 -4.01 -14.80
N ILE A 233 3.91 -3.21 -15.21
CA ILE A 233 2.59 -3.68 -15.61
C ILE A 233 2.55 -3.92 -17.12
N ASN A 234 1.90 -4.99 -17.49
CA ASN A 234 1.55 -5.38 -18.86
C ASN A 234 0.24 -6.17 -18.84
N GLN A 235 -0.29 -6.50 -20.01
CA GLN A 235 -1.56 -7.20 -20.10
C GLN A 235 -1.57 -8.55 -19.36
N GLY A 236 -0.48 -9.30 -19.40
CA GLY A 236 -0.38 -10.59 -18.70
C GLY A 236 -0.52 -10.46 -17.18
N VAL A 237 0.04 -9.37 -16.60
CA VAL A 237 -0.12 -9.07 -15.18
C VAL A 237 -1.56 -8.67 -14.83
N LEU A 238 -2.23 -7.91 -15.71
CA LEU A 238 -3.64 -7.58 -15.52
C LEU A 238 -4.55 -8.82 -15.64
N ASP A 239 -4.22 -9.73 -16.55
CA ASP A 239 -4.94 -11.01 -16.69
C ASP A 239 -4.74 -11.90 -15.45
N GLU A 240 -3.52 -11.95 -14.87
CA GLU A 240 -3.24 -12.64 -13.60
C GLU A 240 -4.08 -12.07 -12.45
N ALA A 241 -4.19 -10.74 -12.35
CA ALA A 241 -5.01 -10.08 -11.36
C ALA A 241 -6.49 -10.43 -11.51
N LYS A 242 -7.00 -10.37 -12.74
CA LYS A 242 -8.37 -10.73 -13.09
C LYS A 242 -8.70 -12.16 -12.68
N GLU A 243 -7.85 -13.14 -13.06
CA GLU A 243 -8.06 -14.55 -12.72
C GLU A 243 -7.93 -14.79 -11.20
N THR A 244 -7.06 -14.06 -10.51
CA THR A 244 -6.95 -14.08 -9.04
C THR A 244 -8.26 -13.67 -8.35
N ILE A 245 -8.89 -12.60 -8.84
CA ILE A 245 -10.18 -12.12 -8.33
C ILE A 245 -11.28 -13.14 -8.60
N LYS A 246 -11.38 -13.61 -9.85
CA LYS A 246 -12.38 -14.60 -10.27
C LYS A 246 -12.29 -15.88 -9.46
N TYR A 247 -11.08 -16.42 -9.28
CA TYR A 247 -10.84 -17.62 -8.50
C TYR A 247 -11.42 -17.53 -7.08
N VAL A 248 -11.18 -16.42 -6.37
CA VAL A 248 -11.72 -16.28 -5.02
C VAL A 248 -13.25 -16.20 -5.04
N HIS A 249 -13.85 -15.47 -5.99
CA HIS A 249 -15.30 -15.43 -6.14
C HIS A 249 -15.90 -16.80 -6.44
N ASP A 250 -15.29 -17.58 -7.32
CA ASP A 250 -15.78 -18.92 -7.66
C ASP A 250 -15.69 -19.87 -6.46
N CYS A 251 -14.58 -19.81 -5.70
CA CYS A 251 -14.46 -20.53 -4.45
C CYS A 251 -15.53 -20.12 -3.41
N LEU A 252 -15.89 -18.84 -3.32
CA LEU A 252 -16.93 -18.39 -2.41
C LEU A 252 -18.33 -18.85 -2.83
N LYS A 253 -18.63 -18.90 -4.14
CA LYS A 253 -19.89 -19.45 -4.63
C LYS A 253 -20.06 -20.94 -4.27
N GLU A 254 -18.98 -21.73 -4.38
CA GLU A 254 -19.02 -23.16 -4.03
C GLU A 254 -19.14 -23.40 -2.52
N ARG A 255 -18.51 -22.54 -1.72
CA ARG A 255 -18.44 -22.69 -0.26
C ARG A 255 -19.66 -22.09 0.45
N MET A 256 -20.22 -21.02 -0.10
CA MET A 256 -21.30 -20.25 0.52
C MET A 256 -20.93 -19.84 1.96
N GLU A 257 -21.87 -19.98 2.89
CA GLU A 257 -21.65 -19.66 4.32
C GLU A 257 -21.37 -20.91 5.18
N VAL A 258 -20.92 -22.01 4.56
CA VAL A 258 -20.68 -23.30 5.22
C VAL A 258 -19.24 -23.36 5.72
N GLU A 259 -19.03 -23.28 7.04
CA GLU A 259 -17.71 -23.20 7.68
C GLU A 259 -16.79 -24.36 7.28
N GLU A 260 -17.30 -25.59 7.26
CA GLU A 260 -16.51 -26.81 7.01
C GLU A 260 -15.86 -26.82 5.62
N LYS A 261 -16.44 -26.09 4.66
CA LYS A 261 -15.91 -25.92 3.32
C LYS A 261 -14.70 -24.96 3.25
N TYR A 262 -14.44 -24.20 4.31
CA TYR A 262 -13.28 -23.30 4.40
C TYR A 262 -12.13 -24.03 5.09
N GLU A 263 -11.18 -24.49 4.32
CA GLU A 263 -10.06 -25.27 4.80
C GLU A 263 -9.17 -24.49 5.77
N GLN A 264 -8.71 -25.16 6.82
CA GLN A 264 -7.64 -24.65 7.66
C GLN A 264 -6.32 -24.76 6.90
N LYS A 265 -5.49 -23.72 6.93
CA LYS A 265 -4.10 -23.75 6.45
C LYS A 265 -3.15 -23.58 7.62
N PRO A 266 -2.75 -24.67 8.30
CA PRO A 266 -1.84 -24.62 9.43
C PRO A 266 -0.50 -24.00 9.04
N GLN A 267 -0.08 -22.98 9.78
CA GLN A 267 1.16 -22.25 9.55
C GLN A 267 1.69 -21.59 10.83
N ASN A 268 2.94 -21.16 10.83
CA ASN A 268 3.53 -20.52 12.00
C ASN A 268 2.79 -19.28 12.47
N LEU A 269 2.10 -18.58 11.56
CA LEU A 269 1.29 -17.41 11.88
C LEU A 269 0.03 -17.74 12.68
N CYS A 270 -0.39 -19.00 12.77
CA CYS A 270 -1.55 -19.42 13.58
C CYS A 270 -1.39 -19.05 15.06
N LYS A 271 -0.14 -19.03 15.57
CA LYS A 271 0.13 -18.63 16.97
C LYS A 271 -0.24 -17.17 17.28
N TRP A 272 -0.40 -16.32 16.28
CA TRP A 272 -0.85 -14.92 16.41
C TRP A 272 -2.24 -14.66 15.80
N CYS A 273 -2.88 -15.71 15.26
CA CYS A 273 -4.20 -15.59 14.66
C CYS A 273 -5.25 -15.40 15.75
N SER A 274 -6.05 -14.34 15.67
CA SER A 274 -7.10 -14.05 16.64
C SER A 274 -8.14 -15.17 16.77
N PHE A 275 -8.31 -15.98 15.73
CA PHE A 275 -9.29 -17.06 15.68
C PHE A 275 -8.74 -18.41 16.15
N HIS A 276 -7.44 -18.51 16.44
CA HIS A 276 -6.85 -19.74 16.91
C HIS A 276 -7.15 -19.97 18.39
N LYS A 277 -7.40 -21.25 18.80
CA LYS A 277 -7.74 -21.60 20.17
C LYS A 277 -6.72 -21.15 21.22
N SER A 278 -5.43 -21.11 20.89
CA SER A 278 -4.40 -20.58 21.79
C SER A 278 -4.57 -19.09 22.10
N ASN A 279 -5.35 -18.39 21.32
CA ASN A 279 -5.67 -16.97 21.48
C ASN A 279 -7.13 -16.73 21.85
N GLY A 280 -7.85 -17.80 22.26
CA GLY A 280 -9.26 -17.73 22.67
C GLY A 280 -10.27 -17.81 21.53
N GLY A 281 -9.85 -18.16 20.31
CA GLY A 281 -10.73 -18.41 19.18
C GLY A 281 -11.16 -19.88 19.04
N ASN A 282 -11.91 -20.19 17.97
CA ASN A 282 -12.50 -21.51 17.75
C ASN A 282 -11.68 -22.40 16.80
N CYS A 283 -10.63 -21.87 16.15
CA CYS A 283 -9.80 -22.63 15.23
C CYS A 283 -8.81 -23.51 16.00
N ASP A 284 -8.83 -24.82 15.75
CA ASP A 284 -8.00 -25.83 16.39
C ASP A 284 -6.86 -26.33 15.48
N ALA A 285 -6.55 -25.60 14.42
CA ALA A 285 -5.48 -25.93 13.47
C ALA A 285 -4.16 -26.24 14.22
N GLU A 286 -3.54 -27.36 13.91
CA GLU A 286 -2.25 -27.73 14.52
C GLU A 286 -1.15 -26.76 14.05
N ILE A 287 -0.50 -26.05 14.98
CA ILE A 287 0.60 -25.15 14.65
C ILE A 287 1.83 -25.98 14.28
N PRO A 288 2.31 -25.95 13.04
CA PRO A 288 3.43 -26.76 12.64
C PRO A 288 4.69 -26.37 13.42
N LYS A 289 5.47 -27.38 13.83
CA LYS A 289 6.82 -27.15 14.38
C LYS A 289 7.65 -26.42 13.32
N TRP A 290 8.22 -25.28 13.70
CA TRP A 290 9.02 -24.49 12.77
C TRP A 290 10.17 -25.31 12.18
N LYS A 291 10.16 -25.45 10.86
CA LYS A 291 11.32 -25.96 10.11
C LYS A 291 11.78 -24.84 9.19
N PRO A 292 13.06 -24.44 9.22
CA PRO A 292 13.57 -23.45 8.27
C PRO A 292 13.35 -23.98 6.85
N LYS A 293 12.56 -23.27 6.04
CA LYS A 293 12.43 -23.58 4.61
C LYS A 293 13.68 -23.06 3.91
N PHE A 294 14.64 -23.95 3.67
CA PHE A 294 15.69 -23.68 2.70
C PHE A 294 15.09 -23.80 1.30
N GLY A 295 15.10 -22.69 0.55
CA GLY A 295 15.04 -22.72 -0.91
C GLY A 295 13.69 -22.87 -1.58
N SER A 296 12.65 -22.10 -1.24
CA SER A 296 11.62 -21.83 -2.23
C SER A 296 12.15 -20.80 -3.22
N LYS A 297 12.22 -21.12 -4.52
CA LYS A 297 12.49 -20.14 -5.58
C LYS A 297 11.41 -19.07 -5.47
N LYS A 298 11.77 -17.88 -4.96
CA LYS A 298 10.83 -16.77 -4.88
C LYS A 298 10.65 -16.18 -6.27
N LYS A 299 9.39 -16.04 -6.67
CA LYS A 299 8.97 -15.70 -8.04
C LYS A 299 9.34 -14.26 -8.44
N TYR A 300 9.52 -13.37 -7.47
CA TYR A 300 9.71 -11.94 -7.70
C TYR A 300 11.00 -11.47 -7.04
N ALA A 301 12.07 -11.49 -7.82
CA ALA A 301 13.32 -10.83 -7.43
C ALA A 301 13.09 -9.31 -7.42
N LYS A 302 13.85 -8.60 -6.58
CA LYS A 302 13.96 -7.16 -6.67
C LYS A 302 14.56 -6.86 -8.06
N ASP A 303 13.70 -6.53 -9.04
CA ASP A 303 14.18 -5.82 -10.21
C ASP A 303 14.70 -4.49 -9.68
N THR A 304 16.02 -4.38 -9.65
CA THR A 304 16.72 -3.17 -9.29
C THR A 304 16.51 -2.13 -10.39
N PHE A 305 15.29 -1.60 -10.49
CA PHE A 305 15.22 -0.18 -10.75
C PHE A 305 15.72 0.44 -9.44
N LYS A 306 17.02 0.68 -9.35
CA LYS A 306 17.58 1.60 -8.38
C LYS A 306 16.59 2.74 -8.31
N ASN A 307 16.18 3.13 -7.07
CA ASN A 307 15.49 4.38 -6.87
C ASN A 307 15.91 5.26 -8.01
N ALA A 308 14.95 5.80 -8.79
CA ALA A 308 15.33 6.71 -9.85
C ALA A 308 16.05 7.90 -9.15
N THR A 309 17.24 7.64 -8.66
CA THR A 309 18.24 8.65 -8.50
C THR A 309 18.29 9.20 -9.90
N LEU A 310 17.92 10.47 -10.01
CA LEU A 310 18.07 11.23 -11.22
C LEU A 310 19.44 10.89 -11.75
N ASP A 311 19.52 9.85 -12.61
CA ASP A 311 20.73 9.53 -13.33
C ASP A 311 20.92 10.62 -14.40
N GLU A 312 22.12 10.74 -14.92
CA GLU A 312 22.44 11.78 -15.90
C GLU A 312 21.48 11.74 -17.11
N ASP A 313 21.01 10.56 -17.51
CA ASP A 313 20.05 10.38 -18.60
C ASP A 313 18.65 10.91 -18.25
N THR A 314 18.19 10.69 -17.02
CA THR A 314 16.90 11.24 -16.52
C THR A 314 16.98 12.76 -16.35
N ILE A 315 18.14 13.29 -15.89
CA ILE A 315 18.41 14.73 -15.81
C ILE A 315 18.41 15.33 -17.20
N GLN A 316 19.10 14.72 -18.16
CA GLN A 316 19.17 15.21 -19.54
C GLN A 316 17.80 15.21 -20.18
N THR A 317 17.02 14.14 -20.02
CA THR A 317 15.63 14.08 -20.54
C THR A 317 14.74 15.17 -19.92
N ALA A 318 14.90 15.46 -18.62
CA ALA A 318 14.15 16.54 -17.96
C ALA A 318 14.59 17.93 -18.45
N LEU A 319 15.89 18.11 -18.75
CA LEU A 319 16.44 19.36 -19.31
C LEU A 319 15.97 19.58 -20.75
N ASP A 320 15.98 18.54 -21.59
CA ASP A 320 15.52 18.60 -22.98
C ASP A 320 14.03 18.96 -23.07
N VAL A 321 13.20 18.47 -22.14
CA VAL A 321 11.76 18.84 -22.04
C VAL A 321 11.56 20.31 -21.62
N THR A 322 12.53 20.90 -20.89
CA THR A 322 12.43 22.30 -20.45
C THR A 322 12.98 23.30 -21.49
N GLU A 323 13.84 22.87 -22.41
CA GLU A 323 14.37 23.71 -23.51
C GLU A 323 13.38 23.83 -24.67
N ASP A 324 12.55 22.82 -24.92
CA ASP A 324 11.44 22.88 -25.87
C ASP A 324 10.22 23.64 -25.26
N GLY A 325 10.34 24.95 -25.14
CA GLY A 325 9.44 25.87 -24.45
C GLY A 325 7.96 25.91 -24.90
N GLU A 326 7.44 24.88 -25.57
CA GLU A 326 6.05 24.77 -26.01
C GLU A 326 5.17 23.80 -25.18
N LYS A 327 5.71 23.07 -24.22
CA LYS A 327 4.95 22.10 -23.41
C LYS A 327 4.50 22.60 -22.03
N ASN A 328 4.81 23.83 -21.66
CA ASN A 328 4.38 24.45 -20.39
C ASN A 328 3.06 25.25 -20.49
N LYS A 329 2.15 24.86 -21.37
CA LYS A 329 0.78 25.38 -21.40
C LYS A 329 -0.20 24.36 -20.83
N VAL A 330 -0.08 24.01 -19.58
CA VAL A 330 -1.19 23.41 -18.83
C VAL A 330 -1.04 23.81 -17.36
N TRP A 331 -2.08 24.42 -16.85
CA TRP A 331 -2.34 24.79 -15.46
C TRP A 331 -2.18 26.31 -15.12
N ASP A 332 -2.94 27.14 -15.85
CA ASP A 332 -3.60 28.31 -15.28
C ASP A 332 -5.11 28.03 -15.37
N ASP A 333 -5.67 27.51 -14.24
CA ASP A 333 -7.04 27.72 -13.76
C ASP A 333 -7.19 27.05 -12.37
#